data_66f7978a4a88008b95fe77b3c6e32b31
#
_entry.id   66f7978a4a88008b95fe77b3c6e32b31
#
_cell.length_a   1.000
_cell.length_b   1.000
_cell.length_c   1.000
_cell.angle_alpha   90.00
_cell.angle_beta   90.00
_cell.angle_gamma   90.00
#
_symmetry.space_group_name_H-M   'P 1'
#
loop_
_entity.id
_entity.type
_entity.pdbx_description
1 polymer ?
#
loop_
_entity_poly.entity_id
_entity_poly.type
_entity_poly.pdbx_seq_one_letter_code
_entity_poly.pdbx_strand_id
1 'polypeptide(L)'
;MADHACREPRVTAIIVVFNGERYLREAIDSVVGQSFTDWELLVVDDGSTDRSSVIVRDYAQRLPGKVRLLSHPDKGNHGISASRNRGLAEARGAYVAFLDADDTWLPEKLSEQVSIMENDPALGLIYGRTLIWHSWAKLAGRADYYYPLGVEPNARYDPPVLLELLLQNQAQTPTTCNALMRSSLLATLGGFENSFRLMFEDQTFFAKALAFAPVYVSGQTWARYRQHVESCSAASARAGADEAARIMFLRWLNGVMADQGASFRIRSAIWKVLARETWKTSKRSIVRRLQR
;
A
#
# COMPACT_ATOMS: atom_id res chain seq x y z
N MET A 1 -41.29 -1.69 11.80
CA MET A 1 -40.14 -2.17 10.97
C MET A 1 -39.19 -0.99 10.91
N ALA A 2 -38.07 -1.09 11.66
CA ALA A 2 -37.09 -0.01 11.68
C ALA A 2 -36.41 0.02 10.32
N ASP A 3 -36.47 1.20 9.71
CA ASP A 3 -35.78 1.55 8.48
C ASP A 3 -34.26 1.38 8.71
N HIS A 4 -33.69 0.24 8.31
CA HIS A 4 -32.28 0.05 8.19
C HIS A 4 -31.81 0.79 6.94
N ALA A 5 -31.90 2.13 6.98
CA ALA A 5 -31.11 2.96 6.08
C ALA A 5 -29.70 2.40 6.13
N CYS A 6 -29.19 1.94 5.00
CA CYS A 6 -27.90 1.26 4.86
C CYS A 6 -26.81 2.27 5.28
N ARG A 7 -26.47 2.26 6.59
CA ARG A 7 -25.42 3.15 7.13
C ARG A 7 -24.13 2.82 6.38
N GLU A 8 -23.51 3.83 5.81
CA GLU A 8 -22.21 3.67 5.16
C GLU A 8 -21.18 3.15 6.16
N PRO A 9 -20.38 2.16 5.79
CA PRO A 9 -19.38 1.62 6.68
C PRO A 9 -18.33 2.68 7.01
N ARG A 10 -17.74 2.60 8.20
CA ARG A 10 -16.68 3.54 8.61
C ARG A 10 -15.39 3.28 7.83
N VAL A 11 -15.06 2.02 7.57
CA VAL A 11 -13.84 1.60 6.86
C VAL A 11 -14.20 0.73 5.65
N THR A 12 -13.60 1.03 4.50
CA THR A 12 -13.53 0.10 3.37
C THR A 12 -12.17 -0.58 3.37
N ALA A 13 -12.14 -1.89 3.59
CA ALA A 13 -10.98 -2.73 3.31
C ALA A 13 -11.00 -3.16 1.84
N ILE A 14 -9.83 -3.11 1.17
CA ILE A 14 -9.69 -3.52 -0.23
C ILE A 14 -8.58 -4.57 -0.33
N ILE A 15 -8.91 -5.75 -0.84
CA ILE A 15 -7.95 -6.78 -1.21
C ILE A 15 -7.93 -6.88 -2.73
N VAL A 16 -6.73 -6.81 -3.33
CA VAL A 16 -6.54 -7.14 -4.75
C VAL A 16 -5.97 -8.55 -4.83
N VAL A 17 -6.53 -9.39 -5.72
CA VAL A 17 -6.08 -10.76 -5.90
C VAL A 17 -5.88 -11.09 -7.38
N PHE A 18 -4.77 -11.76 -7.67
CA PHE A 18 -4.49 -12.42 -8.94
C PHE A 18 -3.84 -13.78 -8.67
N ASN A 19 -4.56 -14.88 -8.91
CA ASN A 19 -4.12 -16.25 -8.66
C ASN A 19 -3.57 -16.46 -7.23
N GLY A 20 -4.37 -16.02 -6.22
CA GLY A 20 -3.96 -15.99 -4.82
C GLY A 20 -4.64 -17.06 -3.94
N GLU A 21 -5.23 -18.10 -4.50
CA GLU A 21 -6.08 -19.09 -3.78
C GLU A 21 -5.40 -19.66 -2.53
N ARG A 22 -4.06 -19.72 -2.54
CA ARG A 22 -3.26 -20.30 -1.47
C ARG A 22 -3.34 -19.50 -0.16
N TYR A 23 -3.37 -18.16 -0.24
CA TYR A 23 -3.27 -17.28 0.93
C TYR A 23 -4.52 -16.45 1.18
N LEU A 24 -5.38 -16.28 0.17
CA LEU A 24 -6.51 -15.38 0.18
C LEU A 24 -7.49 -15.62 1.34
N ARG A 25 -7.70 -16.88 1.76
CA ARG A 25 -8.57 -17.17 2.91
C ARG A 25 -8.03 -16.53 4.18
N GLU A 26 -6.74 -16.68 4.45
CA GLU A 26 -6.10 -16.12 5.64
C GLU A 26 -6.14 -14.58 5.62
N ALA A 27 -5.94 -13.97 4.45
CA ALA A 27 -6.08 -12.53 4.27
C ALA A 27 -7.51 -12.05 4.59
N ILE A 28 -8.55 -12.69 4.01
CA ILE A 28 -9.94 -12.35 4.28
C ILE A 28 -10.30 -12.60 5.75
N ASP A 29 -9.90 -13.72 6.33
CA ASP A 29 -10.15 -14.04 7.74
C ASP A 29 -9.54 -13.00 8.68
N SER A 30 -8.39 -12.43 8.33
CA SER A 30 -7.75 -11.37 9.12
C SER A 30 -8.53 -10.03 9.10
N VAL A 31 -9.30 -9.78 8.04
CA VAL A 31 -10.24 -8.63 7.97
C VAL A 31 -11.52 -8.94 8.74
N VAL A 32 -12.08 -10.14 8.56
CA VAL A 32 -13.31 -10.58 9.24
C VAL A 32 -13.10 -10.65 10.76
N GLY A 33 -11.90 -11.03 11.20
CA GLY A 33 -11.51 -11.14 12.61
C GLY A 33 -11.10 -9.80 13.27
N GLN A 34 -11.29 -8.64 12.62
CA GLN A 34 -11.00 -7.36 13.24
C GLN A 34 -11.94 -7.08 14.42
N SER A 35 -11.40 -6.55 15.52
CA SER A 35 -12.18 -6.11 16.69
C SER A 35 -13.11 -4.93 16.36
N PHE A 36 -12.73 -4.09 15.41
CA PHE A 36 -13.57 -3.04 14.85
C PHE A 36 -14.52 -3.65 13.83
N THR A 37 -15.84 -3.49 13.99
CA THR A 37 -16.86 -4.20 13.20
C THR A 37 -17.55 -3.37 12.12
N ASP A 38 -17.37 -2.03 12.09
CA ASP A 38 -18.01 -1.12 11.13
C ASP A 38 -17.17 -0.97 9.85
N TRP A 39 -17.04 -2.07 9.12
CA TRP A 39 -16.28 -2.16 7.87
C TRP A 39 -17.06 -2.89 6.76
N GLU A 40 -16.70 -2.60 5.52
CA GLU A 40 -16.93 -3.43 4.33
C GLU A 40 -15.61 -3.95 3.77
N LEU A 41 -15.65 -5.08 3.09
CA LEU A 41 -14.51 -5.66 2.37
C LEU A 41 -14.84 -5.77 0.89
N LEU A 42 -14.03 -5.14 0.06
CA LEU A 42 -14.04 -5.26 -1.39
C LEU A 42 -12.86 -6.13 -1.80
N VAL A 43 -13.13 -7.27 -2.42
CA VAL A 43 -12.07 -8.09 -3.02
C VAL A 43 -12.15 -7.92 -4.53
N VAL A 44 -11.09 -7.34 -5.11
CA VAL A 44 -10.98 -7.09 -6.54
C VAL A 44 -10.17 -8.22 -7.18
N ASP A 45 -10.83 -9.05 -7.97
CA ASP A 45 -10.20 -10.12 -8.72
C ASP A 45 -9.68 -9.57 -10.06
N ASP A 46 -8.36 -9.56 -10.21
CA ASP A 46 -7.64 -9.03 -11.37
C ASP A 46 -7.46 -10.09 -12.48
N GLY A 47 -8.50 -10.87 -12.75
CA GLY A 47 -8.50 -11.88 -13.81
C GLY A 47 -7.90 -13.22 -13.41
N SER A 48 -8.11 -13.68 -12.18
CA SER A 48 -7.63 -14.99 -11.70
C SER A 48 -8.23 -16.16 -12.48
N THR A 49 -7.41 -17.17 -12.69
CA THR A 49 -7.77 -18.45 -13.32
C THR A 49 -7.85 -19.62 -12.34
N ASP A 50 -7.43 -19.39 -11.08
CA ASP A 50 -7.50 -20.32 -9.97
C ASP A 50 -8.84 -20.22 -9.21
N ARG A 51 -8.90 -20.74 -8.00
CA ARG A 51 -10.12 -20.73 -7.18
C ARG A 51 -10.35 -19.44 -6.39
N SER A 52 -9.57 -18.38 -6.62
CA SER A 52 -9.67 -17.10 -5.89
C SER A 52 -11.10 -16.54 -5.91
N SER A 53 -11.72 -16.40 -7.08
CA SER A 53 -13.11 -15.92 -7.21
C SER A 53 -14.13 -16.80 -6.46
N VAL A 54 -13.92 -18.12 -6.42
CA VAL A 54 -14.82 -19.05 -5.70
C VAL A 54 -14.71 -18.81 -4.20
N ILE A 55 -13.49 -18.63 -3.69
CA ILE A 55 -13.26 -18.33 -2.27
C ILE A 55 -14.00 -17.05 -1.86
N VAL A 56 -13.86 -15.97 -2.64
CA VAL A 56 -14.52 -14.69 -2.31
C VAL A 56 -16.04 -14.80 -2.34
N ARG A 57 -16.61 -15.52 -3.31
CA ARG A 57 -18.08 -15.72 -3.38
C ARG A 57 -18.62 -16.45 -2.14
N ASP A 58 -17.87 -17.42 -1.60
CA ASP A 58 -18.24 -18.11 -0.36
C ASP A 58 -18.33 -17.13 0.82
N TYR A 59 -17.35 -16.22 0.97
CA TYR A 59 -17.42 -15.16 2.00
C TYR A 59 -18.56 -14.16 1.75
N ALA A 60 -18.80 -13.76 0.51
CA ALA A 60 -19.88 -12.83 0.17
C ALA A 60 -21.27 -13.43 0.47
N GLN A 61 -21.44 -14.74 0.30
CA GLN A 61 -22.67 -15.43 0.68
C GLN A 61 -22.84 -15.53 2.21
N ARG A 62 -21.76 -15.75 2.96
CA ARG A 62 -21.79 -15.82 4.42
C ARG A 62 -21.92 -14.47 5.11
N LEU A 63 -21.42 -13.40 4.47
CA LEU A 63 -21.40 -12.04 5.00
C LEU A 63 -22.03 -11.06 4.00
N PRO A 64 -23.34 -11.21 3.71
CA PRO A 64 -24.04 -10.40 2.73
C PRO A 64 -24.01 -8.92 3.13
N GLY A 65 -23.71 -8.05 2.16
CA GLY A 65 -23.59 -6.60 2.37
C GLY A 65 -22.25 -6.15 2.97
N LYS A 66 -21.47 -7.06 3.58
CA LYS A 66 -20.15 -6.75 4.13
C LYS A 66 -19.00 -7.13 3.19
N VAL A 67 -19.09 -8.24 2.48
CA VAL A 67 -18.05 -8.70 1.54
C VAL A 67 -18.60 -8.65 0.13
N ARG A 68 -17.88 -8.01 -0.77
CA ARG A 68 -18.22 -7.92 -2.20
C ARG A 68 -17.05 -8.36 -3.07
N LEU A 69 -17.34 -9.20 -4.08
CA LEU A 69 -16.41 -9.52 -5.15
C LEU A 69 -16.56 -8.49 -6.28
N LEU A 70 -15.47 -7.87 -6.67
CA LEU A 70 -15.37 -6.99 -7.82
C LEU A 70 -14.45 -7.62 -8.87
N SER A 71 -14.61 -7.24 -10.13
CA SER A 71 -13.71 -7.57 -11.23
C SER A 71 -13.68 -6.45 -12.26
N HIS A 72 -12.73 -6.49 -13.16
CA HIS A 72 -12.77 -5.64 -14.35
C HIS A 72 -13.86 -6.11 -15.32
N PRO A 73 -14.46 -5.21 -16.12
CA PRO A 73 -15.59 -5.55 -17.00
C PRO A 73 -15.25 -6.68 -18.00
N ASP A 74 -14.03 -6.71 -18.49
CA ASP A 74 -13.51 -7.72 -19.44
C ASP A 74 -12.94 -8.97 -18.74
N LYS A 75 -12.91 -8.97 -17.38
CA LYS A 75 -12.32 -10.03 -16.55
C LYS A 75 -10.82 -10.27 -16.82
N GLY A 76 -10.14 -9.30 -17.44
CA GLY A 76 -8.71 -9.34 -17.73
C GLY A 76 -7.84 -8.91 -16.55
N ASN A 77 -6.52 -9.18 -16.67
CA ASN A 77 -5.52 -8.67 -15.73
C ASN A 77 -5.10 -7.25 -16.15
N HIS A 78 -5.40 -6.29 -15.29
CA HIS A 78 -5.09 -4.87 -15.48
C HIS A 78 -3.93 -4.38 -14.60
N GLY A 79 -3.48 -5.22 -13.67
CA GLY A 79 -2.42 -4.94 -12.71
C GLY A 79 -2.93 -4.29 -11.42
N ILE A 80 -2.09 -4.36 -10.39
CA ILE A 80 -2.45 -4.05 -9.01
C ILE A 80 -2.96 -2.61 -8.80
N SER A 81 -2.36 -1.61 -9.47
CA SER A 81 -2.78 -0.20 -9.39
C SER A 81 -4.19 0.00 -9.93
N ALA A 82 -4.49 -0.55 -11.12
CA ALA A 82 -5.81 -0.46 -11.73
C ALA A 82 -6.87 -1.16 -10.87
N SER A 83 -6.52 -2.31 -10.30
CA SER A 83 -7.42 -3.06 -9.42
C SER A 83 -7.62 -2.37 -8.06
N ARG A 84 -6.60 -1.72 -7.47
CA ARG A 84 -6.78 -0.86 -6.30
C ARG A 84 -7.71 0.32 -6.62
N ASN A 85 -7.53 0.97 -7.77
CA ASN A 85 -8.41 2.06 -8.23
C ASN A 85 -9.84 1.57 -8.49
N ARG A 86 -10.02 0.35 -9.02
CA ARG A 86 -11.35 -0.26 -9.19
C ARG A 86 -12.05 -0.45 -7.83
N GLY A 87 -11.31 -0.89 -6.81
CA GLY A 87 -11.82 -0.98 -5.43
C GLY A 87 -12.14 0.39 -4.85
N LEU A 88 -11.28 1.41 -5.06
CA LEU A 88 -11.51 2.78 -4.61
C LEU A 88 -12.78 3.41 -5.19
N ALA A 89 -13.08 3.14 -6.46
CA ALA A 89 -14.29 3.66 -7.11
C ALA A 89 -15.59 3.12 -6.48
N GLU A 90 -15.53 2.00 -5.78
CA GLU A 90 -16.66 1.34 -5.11
C GLU A 90 -16.64 1.48 -3.57
N ALA A 91 -15.59 2.09 -3.03
CA ALA A 91 -15.42 2.29 -1.59
C ALA A 91 -16.40 3.31 -1.06
N ARG A 92 -17.05 2.99 0.09
CA ARG A 92 -18.06 3.84 0.74
C ARG A 92 -17.59 4.34 2.11
N GLY A 93 -16.50 3.79 2.64
CA GLY A 93 -15.99 4.13 3.96
C GLY A 93 -15.36 5.52 4.02
N ALA A 94 -15.46 6.17 5.18
CA ALA A 94 -14.72 7.41 5.46
C ALA A 94 -13.21 7.19 5.46
N TYR A 95 -12.79 5.96 5.70
CA TYR A 95 -11.41 5.50 5.65
C TYR A 95 -11.27 4.31 4.70
N VAL A 96 -10.10 4.20 4.09
CA VAL A 96 -9.73 3.06 3.24
C VAL A 96 -8.44 2.44 3.75
N ALA A 97 -8.39 1.11 3.78
CA ALA A 97 -7.20 0.33 4.03
C ALA A 97 -7.05 -0.75 2.96
N PHE A 98 -5.82 -0.99 2.52
CA PHE A 98 -5.51 -2.06 1.57
C PHE A 98 -4.83 -3.23 2.28
N LEU A 99 -5.08 -4.43 1.77
CA LEU A 99 -4.38 -5.64 2.17
C LEU A 99 -4.04 -6.45 0.92
N ASP A 100 -2.80 -6.86 0.80
CA ASP A 100 -2.40 -7.75 -0.29
C ASP A 100 -2.88 -9.18 0.02
N ALA A 101 -3.24 -9.95 -1.00
CA ALA A 101 -3.92 -11.25 -0.85
C ALA A 101 -3.08 -12.33 -0.14
N ASP A 102 -1.78 -12.08 0.04
CA ASP A 102 -0.80 -12.95 0.70
C ASP A 102 -0.40 -12.47 2.10
N ASP A 103 -0.91 -11.33 2.55
CA ASP A 103 -0.61 -10.71 3.84
C ASP A 103 -1.74 -10.92 4.87
N THR A 104 -1.50 -10.51 6.12
CA THR A 104 -2.53 -10.56 7.18
C THR A 104 -2.50 -9.34 8.08
N TRP A 105 -3.66 -8.93 8.57
CA TRP A 105 -3.79 -7.92 9.62
C TRP A 105 -3.79 -8.54 11.01
N LEU A 106 -3.36 -7.77 12.00
CA LEU A 106 -3.57 -8.09 13.41
C LEU A 106 -4.96 -7.60 13.86
N PRO A 107 -5.59 -8.26 14.85
CA PRO A 107 -7.00 -8.02 15.20
C PRO A 107 -7.35 -6.58 15.57
N GLU A 108 -6.42 -5.85 16.18
CA GLU A 108 -6.66 -4.49 16.69
C GLU A 108 -6.33 -3.38 15.68
N LYS A 109 -5.89 -3.73 14.45
CA LYS A 109 -5.46 -2.74 13.46
C LYS A 109 -6.51 -1.64 13.21
N LEU A 110 -7.72 -2.02 12.87
CA LEU A 110 -8.74 -1.04 12.50
C LEU A 110 -9.22 -0.23 13.70
N SER A 111 -9.41 -0.85 14.88
CA SER A 111 -9.86 -0.15 16.09
C SER A 111 -8.85 0.91 16.53
N GLU A 112 -7.57 0.57 16.58
CA GLU A 112 -6.52 1.50 16.99
C GLU A 112 -6.31 2.60 15.95
N GLN A 113 -6.23 2.26 14.67
CA GLN A 113 -5.99 3.26 13.62
C GLN A 113 -7.16 4.23 13.46
N VAL A 114 -8.41 3.75 13.49
CA VAL A 114 -9.60 4.62 13.43
C VAL A 114 -9.63 5.56 14.62
N SER A 115 -9.38 5.05 15.85
CA SER A 115 -9.35 5.88 17.06
C SER A 115 -8.33 7.03 16.95
N ILE A 116 -7.11 6.75 16.45
CA ILE A 116 -6.08 7.79 16.27
C ILE A 116 -6.50 8.81 15.21
N MET A 117 -7.04 8.34 14.07
CA MET A 117 -7.48 9.22 12.98
C MET A 117 -8.69 10.09 13.37
N GLU A 118 -9.55 9.63 14.26
CA GLU A 118 -10.69 10.40 14.76
C GLU A 118 -10.26 11.47 15.78
N ASN A 119 -9.23 11.19 16.56
CA ASN A 119 -8.67 12.14 17.55
C ASN A 119 -7.91 13.31 16.88
N ASP A 120 -7.42 13.14 15.65
CA ASP A 120 -6.82 14.24 14.88
C ASP A 120 -7.43 14.28 13.45
N PRO A 121 -8.47 15.10 13.23
CA PRO A 121 -9.11 15.24 11.93
C PRO A 121 -8.20 15.74 10.80
N ALA A 122 -7.08 16.37 11.12
CA ALA A 122 -6.12 16.84 10.11
C ALA A 122 -5.26 15.72 9.52
N LEU A 123 -5.16 14.56 10.19
CA LEU A 123 -4.41 13.43 9.66
C LEU A 123 -5.05 12.91 8.36
N GLY A 124 -4.24 12.81 7.31
CA GLY A 124 -4.66 12.18 6.05
C GLY A 124 -4.37 10.67 6.03
N LEU A 125 -3.32 10.24 6.76
CA LEU A 125 -2.82 8.88 6.73
C LEU A 125 -2.20 8.50 8.07
N ILE A 126 -2.31 7.23 8.42
CA ILE A 126 -1.60 6.59 9.54
C ILE A 126 -0.94 5.30 9.07
N TYR A 127 0.26 5.02 9.57
CA TYR A 127 0.90 3.71 9.44
C TYR A 127 1.72 3.38 10.69
N GLY A 128 2.09 2.11 10.84
CA GLY A 128 2.93 1.63 11.93
C GLY A 128 3.99 0.63 11.44
N ARG A 129 4.45 -0.24 12.34
CA ARG A 129 5.40 -1.30 12.00
C ARG A 129 4.71 -2.41 11.22
N THR A 130 5.40 -2.92 10.21
CA THR A 130 5.02 -4.12 9.46
C THR A 130 6.00 -5.22 9.76
N LEU A 131 5.52 -6.36 10.27
CA LEU A 131 6.37 -7.53 10.50
C LEU A 131 6.73 -8.17 9.16
N ILE A 132 8.01 -8.23 8.84
CA ILE A 132 8.52 -9.01 7.70
C ILE A 132 8.52 -10.47 8.13
N TRP A 133 7.53 -11.21 7.61
CA TRP A 133 7.10 -12.49 8.16
C TRP A 133 7.66 -13.68 7.37
N HIS A 134 8.70 -14.30 7.90
CA HIS A 134 9.34 -15.51 7.37
C HIS A 134 8.86 -16.78 8.07
N SER A 135 8.53 -16.69 9.36
CA SER A 135 8.19 -17.84 10.20
C SER A 135 6.86 -18.53 9.84
N TRP A 136 6.02 -17.92 8.99
CA TRP A 136 4.74 -18.49 8.53
C TRP A 136 4.91 -19.89 7.90
N ALA A 137 6.01 -20.14 7.21
CA ALA A 137 6.29 -21.40 6.52
C ALA A 137 6.96 -22.43 7.40
N LYS A 138 7.26 -22.12 8.69
CA LYS A 138 8.05 -22.98 9.60
C LYS A 138 9.39 -23.43 9.02
N LEU A 139 9.92 -22.68 8.04
CA LEU A 139 11.21 -22.95 7.42
C LEU A 139 12.33 -22.50 8.36
N ALA A 140 13.22 -23.42 8.73
CA ALA A 140 14.41 -23.10 9.51
C ALA A 140 15.30 -22.13 8.74
N GLY A 141 15.73 -21.02 9.37
CA GLY A 141 16.86 -20.22 8.88
C GLY A 141 16.62 -18.74 8.61
N ARG A 142 15.38 -18.24 8.62
CA ARG A 142 15.12 -16.79 8.54
C ARG A 142 14.20 -16.36 9.67
N ALA A 143 14.69 -15.45 10.52
CA ALA A 143 13.91 -14.81 11.57
C ALA A 143 12.99 -13.73 10.98
N ASP A 144 11.86 -13.50 11.64
CA ASP A 144 11.04 -12.33 11.40
C ASP A 144 11.77 -11.07 11.87
N TYR A 145 11.53 -9.94 11.22
CA TYR A 145 12.18 -8.68 11.60
C TYR A 145 11.31 -7.46 11.24
N TYR A 146 11.74 -6.30 11.72
CA TYR A 146 11.16 -5.00 11.39
C TYR A 146 12.21 -4.10 10.76
N TYR A 147 11.79 -3.31 9.78
CA TYR A 147 12.62 -2.18 9.34
C TYR A 147 12.56 -1.05 10.38
N PRO A 148 13.65 -0.26 10.55
CA PRO A 148 13.62 0.97 11.35
C PRO A 148 12.57 1.95 10.79
N LEU A 149 11.79 2.58 11.65
CA LEU A 149 10.83 3.62 11.25
C LEU A 149 11.53 4.89 10.72
N GLY A 150 12.77 5.14 11.15
CA GLY A 150 13.54 6.32 10.76
C GLY A 150 13.09 7.63 11.41
N VAL A 151 12.04 7.57 12.21
CA VAL A 151 11.49 8.68 13.03
C VAL A 151 11.02 8.14 14.36
N GLU A 152 10.84 9.03 15.33
CA GLU A 152 10.22 8.66 16.61
C GLU A 152 8.79 8.18 16.40
N PRO A 153 8.41 7.03 16.98
CA PRO A 153 7.05 6.53 16.85
C PRO A 153 6.06 7.31 17.72
N ASN A 154 4.77 7.06 17.49
CA ASN A 154 3.63 7.63 18.20
C ASN A 154 3.56 9.16 18.09
N ALA A 155 3.89 9.68 16.90
CA ALA A 155 3.90 11.10 16.62
C ALA A 155 3.30 11.43 15.27
N ARG A 156 2.80 12.67 15.15
CA ARG A 156 2.38 13.29 13.89
C ARG A 156 3.57 13.93 13.20
N TYR A 157 3.63 13.77 11.89
CA TYR A 157 4.61 14.39 11.01
C TYR A 157 3.92 15.17 9.91
N ASP A 158 4.23 16.45 9.82
CA ASP A 158 3.76 17.29 8.73
C ASP A 158 4.67 17.18 7.50
N PRO A 159 4.16 17.41 6.28
CA PRO A 159 4.98 17.42 5.09
C PRO A 159 6.15 18.41 5.18
N PRO A 160 7.33 18.12 4.61
CA PRO A 160 7.69 16.96 3.81
C PRO A 160 8.57 15.91 4.54
N VAL A 161 8.59 15.88 5.86
CA VAL A 161 9.55 15.06 6.66
C VAL A 161 9.60 13.61 6.20
N LEU A 162 8.45 12.96 6.13
CA LEU A 162 8.39 11.53 5.74
C LEU A 162 8.65 11.31 4.25
N LEU A 163 8.36 12.28 3.39
CA LEU A 163 8.75 12.22 1.99
C LEU A 163 10.27 12.22 1.83
N GLU A 164 10.98 13.05 2.60
CA GLU A 164 12.44 13.08 2.59
C GLU A 164 13.04 11.71 2.97
N LEU A 165 12.45 11.01 3.95
CA LEU A 165 12.85 9.65 4.33
C LEU A 165 12.57 8.63 3.22
N LEU A 166 11.38 8.66 2.61
CA LEU A 166 11.04 7.81 1.46
C LEU A 166 12.04 7.99 0.32
N LEU A 167 12.36 9.22 -0.01
CA LEU A 167 13.32 9.54 -1.08
C LEU A 167 14.73 9.02 -0.78
N GLN A 168 15.15 8.99 0.49
CA GLN A 168 16.46 8.46 0.90
C GLN A 168 16.51 6.94 0.92
N ASN A 169 15.38 6.28 0.96
CA ASN A 169 15.24 4.80 1.05
C ASN A 169 15.97 4.21 2.28
N GLN A 170 15.90 4.89 3.42
CA GLN A 170 16.65 4.56 4.64
C GLN A 170 15.79 4.09 5.80
N ALA A 171 14.46 4.15 5.65
CA ALA A 171 13.52 3.82 6.70
C ALA A 171 12.30 3.09 6.16
N GLN A 172 11.54 2.47 7.05
CA GLN A 172 10.23 1.93 6.71
C GLN A 172 9.31 3.08 6.29
N THR A 173 8.83 3.01 5.07
CA THR A 173 7.75 3.86 4.55
C THR A 173 6.41 3.17 4.75
N PRO A 174 5.27 3.86 4.57
CA PRO A 174 3.98 3.19 4.59
C PRO A 174 3.99 1.99 3.63
N THR A 175 3.45 0.85 4.08
CA THR A 175 3.13 -0.28 3.23
C THR A 175 1.63 -0.33 3.00
N THR A 176 1.20 -0.84 1.87
CA THR A 176 -0.23 -0.97 1.55
C THR A 176 -0.97 -1.75 2.63
N CYS A 177 -0.42 -2.86 3.10
CA CYS A 177 -1.07 -3.70 4.12
C CYS A 177 -1.14 -3.05 5.52
N ASN A 178 -0.33 -2.02 5.81
CA ASN A 178 -0.29 -1.42 7.15
C ASN A 178 -1.06 -0.09 7.27
N ALA A 179 -1.16 0.68 6.19
CA ALA A 179 -1.72 2.01 6.22
C ALA A 179 -3.26 2.03 6.38
N LEU A 180 -3.79 3.10 6.99
CA LEU A 180 -5.17 3.54 6.92
C LEU A 180 -5.20 4.99 6.43
N MET A 181 -6.09 5.30 5.49
CA MET A 181 -6.14 6.59 4.80
C MET A 181 -7.53 7.18 4.83
N ARG A 182 -7.63 8.51 4.91
CA ARG A 182 -8.91 9.19 4.67
C ARG A 182 -9.32 9.06 3.22
N SER A 183 -10.59 8.75 2.97
CA SER A 183 -11.15 8.67 1.61
C SER A 183 -11.03 10.01 0.87
N SER A 184 -11.17 11.13 1.58
CA SER A 184 -10.97 12.47 0.99
C SER A 184 -9.54 12.71 0.49
N LEU A 185 -8.52 12.18 1.18
CA LEU A 185 -7.14 12.24 0.70
C LEU A 185 -6.96 11.45 -0.59
N LEU A 186 -7.49 10.22 -0.63
CA LEU A 186 -7.43 9.37 -1.83
C LEU A 186 -8.08 10.04 -3.05
N ALA A 187 -9.24 10.66 -2.86
CA ALA A 187 -9.92 11.43 -3.90
C ALA A 187 -9.07 12.62 -4.39
N THR A 188 -8.45 13.37 -3.48
CA THR A 188 -7.60 14.52 -3.82
C THR A 188 -6.34 14.08 -4.59
N LEU A 189 -5.73 12.95 -4.23
CA LEU A 189 -4.50 12.47 -4.84
C LEU A 189 -4.72 11.69 -6.16
N GLY A 190 -5.96 11.38 -6.52
CA GLY A 190 -6.31 10.68 -7.77
C GLY A 190 -5.97 9.18 -7.77
N GLY A 191 -5.83 8.56 -6.59
CA GLY A 191 -5.55 7.13 -6.45
C GLY A 191 -4.15 6.70 -6.85
N PHE A 192 -4.03 5.44 -7.31
CA PHE A 192 -2.77 4.80 -7.70
C PHE A 192 -2.43 5.05 -9.17
N GLU A 193 -1.14 5.08 -9.48
CA GLU A 193 -0.63 5.35 -10.82
C GLU A 193 -0.53 4.07 -11.65
N ASN A 194 -1.28 3.96 -12.75
CA ASN A 194 -1.36 2.76 -13.58
C ASN A 194 -0.12 2.51 -14.46
N SER A 195 0.72 3.53 -14.65
CA SER A 195 1.94 3.40 -15.44
C SER A 195 3.06 2.62 -14.74
N PHE A 196 2.95 2.41 -13.42
CA PHE A 196 3.88 1.61 -12.64
C PHE A 196 3.29 0.23 -12.35
N ARG A 197 3.81 -0.83 -13.00
CA ARG A 197 3.21 -2.19 -12.92
C ARG A 197 4.01 -3.20 -12.10
N LEU A 198 5.31 -3.04 -11.93
CA LEU A 198 6.18 -4.03 -11.28
C LEU A 198 6.89 -3.50 -10.05
N MET A 199 7.15 -2.20 -10.02
CA MET A 199 7.88 -1.55 -8.93
C MET A 199 7.38 -0.12 -8.76
N PHE A 200 7.46 0.38 -7.51
CA PHE A 200 7.10 1.75 -7.13
C PHE A 200 5.60 2.09 -7.27
N GLU A 201 4.72 1.13 -7.53
CA GLU A 201 3.28 1.37 -7.66
C GLU A 201 2.66 1.92 -6.35
N ASP A 202 3.11 1.41 -5.20
CA ASP A 202 2.73 1.90 -3.88
C ASP A 202 3.46 3.20 -3.53
N GLN A 203 4.75 3.30 -3.88
CA GLN A 203 5.54 4.50 -3.59
C GLN A 203 5.07 5.72 -4.38
N THR A 204 4.51 5.56 -5.59
CA THR A 204 3.92 6.67 -6.34
C THR A 204 2.75 7.29 -5.57
N PHE A 205 1.91 6.47 -4.96
CA PHE A 205 0.80 6.94 -4.14
C PHE A 205 1.31 7.55 -2.82
N PHE A 206 2.15 6.83 -2.07
CA PHE A 206 2.64 7.31 -0.79
C PHE A 206 3.48 8.57 -0.90
N ALA A 207 4.29 8.72 -1.95
CA ALA A 207 5.04 9.95 -2.16
C ALA A 207 4.13 11.18 -2.30
N LYS A 208 2.99 11.07 -3.02
CA LYS A 208 1.98 12.13 -3.07
C LYS A 208 1.37 12.37 -1.68
N ALA A 209 0.97 11.33 -0.98
CA ALA A 209 0.37 11.46 0.35
C ALA A 209 1.32 12.14 1.35
N LEU A 210 2.59 11.73 1.39
CA LEU A 210 3.62 12.29 2.28
C LEU A 210 4.03 13.74 1.91
N ALA A 211 3.77 14.16 0.67
CA ALA A 211 4.03 15.52 0.22
C ALA A 211 2.94 16.52 0.66
N PHE A 212 1.70 16.07 0.85
CA PHE A 212 0.55 16.98 0.99
C PHE A 212 -0.29 16.77 2.24
N ALA A 213 -0.15 15.66 2.96
CA ALA A 213 -0.96 15.36 4.13
C ALA A 213 -0.14 15.11 5.39
N PRO A 214 -0.61 15.56 6.56
CA PRO A 214 -0.08 15.12 7.84
C PRO A 214 -0.29 13.63 8.05
N VAL A 215 0.73 12.97 8.63
CA VAL A 215 0.77 11.52 8.81
C VAL A 215 1.11 11.18 10.25
N TYR A 216 0.40 10.24 10.84
CA TYR A 216 0.78 9.67 12.12
C TYR A 216 1.61 8.40 11.93
N VAL A 217 2.75 8.31 12.61
CA VAL A 217 3.62 7.13 12.61
C VAL A 217 3.53 6.45 13.96
N SER A 218 3.01 5.22 13.99
CA SER A 218 2.85 4.45 15.22
C SER A 218 4.01 3.47 15.44
N GLY A 219 4.33 3.21 16.70
CA GLY A 219 5.21 2.11 17.11
C GLY A 219 4.56 0.73 17.07
N GLN A 220 3.24 0.67 16.92
CA GLN A 220 2.49 -0.60 16.92
C GLN A 220 2.67 -1.40 15.62
N THR A 221 2.56 -2.72 15.75
CA THR A 221 2.54 -3.63 14.61
C THR A 221 1.09 -3.96 14.28
N TRP A 222 0.67 -3.75 13.04
CA TRP A 222 -0.71 -3.97 12.61
C TRP A 222 -0.85 -4.95 11.46
N ALA A 223 0.27 -5.27 10.78
CA ALA A 223 0.25 -6.17 9.65
C ALA A 223 1.48 -7.08 9.64
N ARG A 224 1.30 -8.25 9.04
CA ARG A 224 2.35 -9.21 8.72
C ARG A 224 2.49 -9.27 7.22
N TYR A 225 3.68 -8.92 6.74
CA TYR A 225 4.05 -8.98 5.32
C TYR A 225 4.74 -10.31 5.05
N ARG A 226 4.04 -11.20 4.34
CA ARG A 226 4.49 -12.57 4.08
C ARG A 226 5.62 -12.61 3.07
N GLN A 227 6.68 -13.33 3.40
CA GLN A 227 7.83 -13.51 2.52
C GLN A 227 7.79 -14.88 1.86
N HIS A 228 7.60 -14.91 0.53
CA HIS A 228 7.63 -16.14 -0.27
C HIS A 228 8.19 -15.91 -1.67
N VAL A 229 8.63 -16.97 -2.34
CA VAL A 229 9.35 -16.89 -3.63
C VAL A 229 8.47 -16.46 -4.80
N GLU A 230 7.16 -16.58 -4.67
CA GLU A 230 6.17 -16.26 -5.71
C GLU A 230 5.67 -14.80 -5.60
N SER A 231 6.07 -14.05 -4.55
CA SER A 231 5.64 -12.66 -4.36
C SER A 231 6.15 -11.73 -5.45
N CYS A 232 5.40 -10.67 -5.75
CA CYS A 232 5.80 -9.63 -6.70
C CYS A 232 7.15 -9.01 -6.31
N SER A 233 7.39 -8.79 -5.02
CA SER A 233 8.64 -8.24 -4.51
C SER A 233 9.83 -9.17 -4.79
N ALA A 234 9.66 -10.50 -4.60
CA ALA A 234 10.69 -11.47 -4.91
C ALA A 234 10.96 -11.57 -6.42
N ALA A 235 9.92 -11.45 -7.25
CA ALA A 235 10.06 -11.41 -8.71
C ALA A 235 10.82 -10.16 -9.17
N SER A 236 10.49 -8.99 -8.64
CA SER A 236 11.15 -7.71 -8.93
C SER A 236 12.63 -7.71 -8.53
N ALA A 237 12.95 -8.24 -7.35
CA ALA A 237 14.33 -8.37 -6.89
C ALA A 237 15.18 -9.25 -7.83
N ARG A 238 14.59 -10.32 -8.36
CA ARG A 238 15.27 -11.19 -9.36
C ARG A 238 15.50 -10.51 -10.71
N ALA A 239 14.61 -9.63 -11.12
CA ALA A 239 14.69 -8.94 -12.42
C ALA A 239 15.81 -7.87 -12.48
N GLY A 240 16.37 -7.45 -11.33
CA GLY A 240 17.49 -6.49 -11.28
C GLY A 240 17.19 -5.11 -11.86
N ALA A 241 15.91 -4.74 -11.99
CA ALA A 241 15.47 -3.52 -12.68
C ALA A 241 15.49 -2.24 -11.80
N ASP A 242 16.02 -2.32 -10.58
CA ASP A 242 15.83 -1.34 -9.51
C ASP A 242 16.32 0.08 -9.86
N GLU A 243 17.45 0.22 -10.53
CA GLU A 243 18.10 1.52 -10.73
C GLU A 243 17.38 2.38 -11.80
N ALA A 244 17.00 1.76 -12.91
CA ALA A 244 16.25 2.43 -13.98
C ALA A 244 14.83 2.78 -13.55
N ALA A 245 14.15 1.85 -12.85
CA ALA A 245 12.82 2.06 -12.31
C ALA A 245 12.80 3.18 -11.26
N ARG A 246 13.84 3.27 -10.41
CA ARG A 246 13.98 4.34 -9.43
C ARG A 246 14.16 5.71 -10.10
N ILE A 247 14.98 5.82 -11.14
CA ILE A 247 15.14 7.07 -11.88
C ILE A 247 13.82 7.46 -12.57
N MET A 248 13.10 6.50 -13.14
CA MET A 248 11.78 6.73 -13.75
C MET A 248 10.79 7.26 -12.70
N PHE A 249 10.70 6.63 -11.52
CA PHE A 249 9.89 7.07 -10.41
C PHE A 249 10.22 8.51 -9.97
N LEU A 250 11.50 8.85 -9.78
CA LEU A 250 11.93 10.19 -9.36
C LEU A 250 11.63 11.26 -10.42
N ARG A 251 11.76 10.95 -11.71
CA ARG A 251 11.39 11.86 -12.81
C ARG A 251 9.89 12.12 -12.84
N TRP A 252 9.11 11.04 -12.75
CA TRP A 252 7.66 11.13 -12.68
C TRP A 252 7.23 11.96 -11.46
N LEU A 253 7.77 11.66 -10.29
CA LEU A 253 7.46 12.38 -9.05
C LEU A 253 7.79 13.88 -9.16
N ASN A 254 8.94 14.23 -9.74
CA ASN A 254 9.33 15.62 -9.95
C ASN A 254 8.33 16.38 -10.85
N GLY A 255 7.84 15.72 -11.90
CA GLY A 255 6.78 16.27 -12.77
C GLY A 255 5.48 16.50 -12.02
N VAL A 256 4.96 15.46 -11.37
CA VAL A 256 3.71 15.53 -10.59
C VAL A 256 3.78 16.61 -9.50
N MET A 257 4.90 16.72 -8.77
CA MET A 257 5.07 17.73 -7.74
C MET A 257 5.14 19.15 -8.32
N ALA A 258 5.65 19.33 -9.53
CA ALA A 258 5.62 20.61 -10.22
C ALA A 258 4.20 21.00 -10.62
N ASP A 259 3.45 20.08 -11.21
CA ASP A 259 2.06 20.29 -11.67
C ASP A 259 1.10 20.56 -10.51
N GLN A 260 1.33 19.94 -9.36
CA GLN A 260 0.54 20.13 -8.14
C GLN A 260 0.99 21.34 -7.30
N GLY A 261 1.94 22.14 -7.76
CA GLY A 261 2.38 23.35 -7.08
C GLY A 261 3.12 23.07 -5.75
N ALA A 262 3.80 21.92 -5.63
CA ALA A 262 4.56 21.59 -4.43
C ALA A 262 5.65 22.62 -4.12
N SER A 263 5.92 22.83 -2.83
CA SER A 263 6.89 23.83 -2.36
C SER A 263 8.29 23.63 -2.96
N PHE A 264 9.07 24.71 -3.04
CA PHE A 264 10.46 24.64 -3.49
C PHE A 264 11.30 23.63 -2.68
N ARG A 265 11.03 23.49 -1.38
CA ARG A 265 11.71 22.52 -0.50
C ARG A 265 11.51 21.09 -0.99
N ILE A 266 10.27 20.70 -1.28
CA ILE A 266 9.89 19.35 -1.79
C ILE A 266 10.59 19.10 -3.13
N ARG A 267 10.44 20.03 -4.08
CA ARG A 267 11.01 19.89 -5.42
C ARG A 267 12.55 19.82 -5.40
N SER A 268 13.17 20.63 -4.56
CA SER A 268 14.63 20.60 -4.36
C SER A 268 15.12 19.28 -3.78
N ALA A 269 14.38 18.68 -2.82
CA ALA A 269 14.71 17.39 -2.26
C ALA A 269 14.65 16.27 -3.32
N ILE A 270 13.60 16.24 -4.14
CA ILE A 270 13.47 15.28 -5.24
C ILE A 270 14.59 15.46 -6.26
N TRP A 271 14.84 16.69 -6.68
CA TRP A 271 15.88 16.99 -7.67
C TRP A 271 17.28 16.54 -7.21
N LYS A 272 17.64 16.79 -5.94
CA LYS A 272 18.93 16.35 -5.37
C LYS A 272 19.11 14.84 -5.44
N VAL A 273 18.05 14.07 -5.10
CA VAL A 273 18.10 12.60 -5.18
C VAL A 273 18.17 12.13 -6.62
N LEU A 274 17.36 12.68 -7.51
CA LEU A 274 17.38 12.37 -8.94
C LEU A 274 18.76 12.62 -9.58
N ALA A 275 19.37 13.77 -9.31
CA ALA A 275 20.69 14.12 -9.81
C ALA A 275 21.75 13.13 -9.31
N ARG A 276 21.70 12.77 -8.02
CA ARG A 276 22.62 11.78 -7.42
C ARG A 276 22.48 10.40 -8.07
N GLU A 277 21.27 9.90 -8.25
CA GLU A 277 21.06 8.57 -8.84
C GLU A 277 21.45 8.57 -10.33
N THR A 278 21.12 9.60 -11.08
CA THR A 278 21.51 9.72 -12.49
C THR A 278 23.04 9.76 -12.64
N TRP A 279 23.75 10.49 -11.76
CA TRP A 279 25.21 10.54 -11.77
C TRP A 279 25.85 9.18 -11.47
N LYS A 280 25.33 8.43 -10.47
CA LYS A 280 25.81 7.08 -10.14
C LYS A 280 25.69 6.13 -11.34
N THR A 281 24.53 6.13 -12.02
CA THR A 281 24.29 5.29 -13.20
C THR A 281 25.24 5.65 -14.35
N SER A 282 25.44 6.95 -14.62
CA SER A 282 26.37 7.41 -15.64
C SER A 282 27.80 6.97 -15.36
N LYS A 283 28.27 7.14 -14.09
CA LYS A 283 29.60 6.70 -13.67
C LYS A 283 29.83 5.20 -13.86
N ARG A 284 28.84 4.37 -13.46
CA ARG A 284 28.91 2.90 -13.64
C ARG A 284 28.97 2.51 -15.12
N SER A 285 28.21 3.18 -15.99
CA SER A 285 28.24 2.96 -17.43
C SER A 285 29.61 3.26 -18.05
N ILE A 286 30.23 4.38 -17.63
CA ILE A 286 31.59 4.76 -18.09
C ILE A 286 32.61 3.71 -17.65
N VAL A 287 32.61 3.30 -16.37
CA VAL A 287 33.55 2.29 -15.85
C VAL A 287 33.42 0.97 -16.62
N ARG A 288 32.18 0.50 -16.87
CA ARG A 288 31.93 -0.72 -17.65
C ARG A 288 32.44 -0.62 -19.10
N ARG A 289 32.42 0.58 -19.71
CA ARG A 289 32.97 0.80 -21.07
C ARG A 289 34.49 0.82 -21.11
N LEU A 290 35.13 1.25 -20.02
CA LEU A 290 36.60 1.27 -19.91
C LEU A 290 37.21 -0.09 -19.54
N GLN A 291 36.40 -1.04 -19.08
CA GLN A 291 36.81 -2.40 -18.73
C GLN A 291 36.57 -3.43 -19.86
N ARG A 292 36.00 -2.99 -20.98
CA ARG A 292 35.87 -3.75 -22.23
C ARG A 292 36.91 -3.30 -23.27
#